data_e7b6eec09184ac88e28ddef42cddcc37
#
_entry.id   e7b6eec09184ac88e28ddef42cddcc37
#
_cell.length_a   1.000
_cell.length_b   1.000
_cell.length_c   1.000
_cell.angle_alpha   90.00
_cell.angle_beta   90.00
_cell.angle_gamma   90.00
#
_symmetry.space_group_name_H-M   'P 1'
#
loop_
_entity.id
_entity.type
_entity.pdbx_description
1 polymer ?
#
loop_
_entity_poly.entity_id
_entity_poly.type
_entity_poly.pdbx_seq_one_letter_code
_entity_poly.pdbx_strand_id
1 'polypeptide(L)'
;MSASASDNQAIQSLPSLLAAQQTAFRTEGPVSAATRKDRLQRVIDMLVKHCDPFCAAMEADFGGRSPVFSMMNDVAGSLGSLKHARDHLETWMQDQTRPSVQPFDAFGATAWVKYQPKGVVGIIGTWNAPLFTLLSPLASVFAAGNRAVLKPSEIAPRTAAL
;
A
#
# COMPACT_ATOMS: atom_id res chain seq x y z
N MET A 1 -4.60 -8.91 -28.09
CA MET A 1 -5.56 -9.53 -27.14
C MET A 1 -6.65 -8.51 -26.87
N SER A 2 -7.91 -8.83 -27.14
CA SER A 2 -9.03 -7.93 -26.79
C SER A 2 -9.32 -8.06 -25.28
N ALA A 3 -9.56 -6.92 -24.60
CA ALA A 3 -9.97 -6.91 -23.21
C ALA A 3 -11.28 -7.70 -23.04
N SER A 4 -11.39 -8.46 -21.94
CA SER A 4 -12.63 -9.17 -21.60
C SER A 4 -13.75 -8.20 -21.22
N ALA A 5 -14.99 -8.67 -21.18
CA ALA A 5 -16.14 -7.84 -20.74
C ALA A 5 -15.93 -7.34 -19.29
N SER A 6 -15.34 -8.16 -18.43
CA SER A 6 -14.98 -7.79 -17.05
C SER A 6 -13.92 -6.70 -16.99
N ASP A 7 -12.92 -6.76 -17.86
CA ASP A 7 -11.88 -5.74 -17.95
C ASP A 7 -12.45 -4.40 -18.40
N ASN A 8 -13.36 -4.41 -19.37
CA ASN A 8 -14.03 -3.21 -19.85
C ASN A 8 -14.90 -2.57 -18.77
N GLN A 9 -15.61 -3.36 -17.96
CA GLN A 9 -16.38 -2.87 -16.83
C GLN A 9 -15.48 -2.28 -15.74
N ALA A 10 -14.37 -2.92 -15.42
CA ALA A 10 -13.39 -2.41 -14.46
C ALA A 10 -12.77 -1.09 -14.93
N ILE A 11 -12.42 -0.99 -16.21
CA ILE A 11 -11.90 0.26 -16.81
C ILE A 11 -12.92 1.39 -16.73
N GLN A 12 -14.20 1.11 -17.03
CA GLN A 12 -15.28 2.12 -16.96
C GLN A 12 -15.55 2.58 -15.53
N SER A 13 -15.36 1.73 -14.52
CA SER A 13 -15.57 2.08 -13.11
C SER A 13 -14.38 2.82 -12.47
N LEU A 14 -13.18 2.74 -13.05
CA LEU A 14 -11.96 3.33 -12.49
C LEU A 14 -12.05 4.85 -12.25
N PRO A 15 -12.57 5.68 -13.16
CA PRO A 15 -12.70 7.12 -12.91
C PRO A 15 -13.57 7.44 -11.70
N SER A 16 -14.70 6.74 -11.52
CA SER A 16 -15.59 6.92 -10.38
C SER A 16 -14.96 6.45 -9.08
N LEU A 17 -14.26 5.32 -9.09
CA LEU A 17 -13.51 4.83 -7.94
C LEU A 17 -12.41 5.82 -7.53
N LEU A 18 -11.64 6.32 -8.49
CA LEU A 18 -10.61 7.32 -8.24
C LEU A 18 -11.19 8.61 -7.66
N ALA A 19 -12.28 9.12 -8.23
CA ALA A 19 -12.97 10.31 -7.74
C ALA A 19 -13.48 10.13 -6.30
N ALA A 20 -14.05 8.97 -5.98
CA ALA A 20 -14.49 8.63 -4.64
C ALA A 20 -13.32 8.59 -3.64
N GLN A 21 -12.19 7.97 -4.01
CA GLN A 21 -11.00 7.94 -3.17
C GLN A 21 -10.38 9.33 -2.97
N GLN A 22 -10.35 10.16 -4.00
CA GLN A 22 -9.87 11.55 -3.93
C GLN A 22 -10.76 12.41 -3.02
N THR A 23 -12.08 12.27 -3.14
CA THR A 23 -13.04 12.95 -2.28
C THR A 23 -12.86 12.53 -0.83
N ALA A 24 -12.79 11.23 -0.57
CA ALA A 24 -12.58 10.70 0.77
C ALA A 24 -11.24 11.15 1.37
N PHE A 25 -10.16 11.23 0.58
CA PHE A 25 -8.88 11.77 1.03
C PHE A 25 -8.99 13.24 1.46
N ARG A 26 -9.66 14.07 0.67
CA ARG A 26 -9.83 15.51 0.98
C ARG A 26 -10.72 15.72 2.21
N THR A 27 -11.79 14.92 2.34
CA THR A 27 -12.73 15.03 3.47
C THR A 27 -12.10 14.56 4.78
N GLU A 28 -11.28 13.50 4.74
CA GLU A 28 -10.59 12.97 5.91
C GLU A 28 -9.50 13.93 6.44
N GLY A 29 -8.84 14.67 5.52
CA GLY A 29 -7.73 15.55 5.86
C GLY A 29 -6.49 14.82 6.36
N PRO A 30 -5.63 15.49 7.17
CA PRO A 30 -4.39 14.89 7.69
C PRO A 30 -4.66 13.67 8.58
N VAL A 31 -4.15 12.51 8.18
CA VAL A 31 -4.35 11.24 8.90
C VAL A 31 -3.35 11.10 10.04
N SER A 32 -3.85 10.84 11.25
CA SER A 32 -3.04 10.66 12.46
C SER A 32 -2.14 9.41 12.38
N ALA A 33 -1.08 9.36 13.19
CA ALA A 33 -0.23 8.18 13.32
C ALA A 33 -1.05 6.96 13.79
N ALA A 34 -1.96 7.13 14.72
CA ALA A 34 -2.82 6.06 15.22
C ALA A 34 -3.68 5.46 14.10
N THR A 35 -4.30 6.30 13.26
CA THR A 35 -5.11 5.84 12.12
C THR A 35 -4.26 5.12 11.08
N ARG A 36 -3.03 5.58 10.82
CA ARG A 36 -2.11 4.90 9.88
C ARG A 36 -1.67 3.55 10.41
N LYS A 37 -1.35 3.45 11.71
CA LYS A 37 -1.03 2.18 12.38
C LYS A 37 -2.19 1.20 12.34
N ASP A 38 -3.42 1.66 12.59
CA ASP A 38 -4.63 0.83 12.48
C ASP A 38 -4.81 0.25 11.07
N ARG A 39 -4.64 1.07 10.04
CA ARG A 39 -4.72 0.61 8.64
C ARG A 39 -3.70 -0.49 8.35
N LEU A 40 -2.45 -0.28 8.77
CA LEU A 40 -1.38 -1.27 8.61
C LEU A 40 -1.67 -2.54 9.40
N GLN A 41 -2.14 -2.42 10.63
CA GLN A 41 -2.49 -3.56 11.49
C GLN A 41 -3.61 -4.40 10.88
N ARG A 42 -4.65 -3.78 10.33
CA ARG A 42 -5.75 -4.51 9.67
C ARG A 42 -5.26 -5.31 8.45
N VAL A 43 -4.30 -4.81 7.68
CA VAL A 43 -3.70 -5.58 6.58
C VAL A 43 -2.85 -6.74 7.11
N ILE A 44 -2.10 -6.53 8.21
CA ILE A 44 -1.34 -7.59 8.88
C ILE A 44 -2.30 -8.70 9.35
N ASP A 45 -3.38 -8.35 10.04
CA ASP A 45 -4.35 -9.30 10.58
C ASP A 45 -5.04 -10.08 9.47
N MET A 46 -5.40 -9.41 8.37
CA MET A 46 -5.95 -10.04 7.16
C MET A 46 -4.98 -11.05 6.57
N LEU A 47 -3.70 -10.69 6.39
CA LEU A 47 -2.68 -11.62 5.86
C LEU A 47 -2.44 -12.83 6.75
N VAL A 48 -2.39 -12.63 8.07
CA VAL A 48 -2.22 -13.73 9.04
C VAL A 48 -3.42 -14.65 8.99
N LYS A 49 -4.64 -14.09 9.01
CA LYS A 49 -5.90 -14.85 8.99
C LYS A 49 -6.07 -15.67 7.70
N HIS A 50 -5.63 -15.15 6.57
CA HIS A 50 -5.85 -15.74 5.25
C HIS A 50 -4.56 -16.31 4.63
N CYS A 51 -3.53 -16.62 5.43
CA CYS A 51 -2.25 -17.16 4.95
C CYS A 51 -2.43 -18.42 4.11
N ASP A 52 -3.11 -19.43 4.65
CA ASP A 52 -3.32 -20.71 3.96
C ASP A 52 -4.20 -20.58 2.69
N PRO A 53 -5.34 -19.85 2.72
CA PRO A 53 -6.09 -19.54 1.51
C PRO A 53 -5.25 -18.87 0.42
N PHE A 54 -4.42 -17.88 0.75
CA PHE A 54 -3.54 -17.25 -0.24
C PHE A 54 -2.49 -18.20 -0.80
N CYS A 55 -1.87 -19.04 0.03
CA CYS A 55 -0.91 -20.04 -0.44
C CYS A 55 -1.57 -21.05 -1.39
N ALA A 56 -2.75 -21.54 -1.06
CA ALA A 56 -3.51 -22.46 -1.90
C ALA A 56 -3.95 -21.82 -3.23
N ALA A 57 -4.38 -20.55 -3.19
CA ALA A 57 -4.73 -19.83 -4.41
C ALA A 57 -3.54 -19.65 -5.34
N MET A 58 -2.37 -19.29 -4.81
CA MET A 58 -1.13 -19.17 -5.59
C MET A 58 -0.66 -20.51 -6.15
N GLU A 59 -0.77 -21.61 -5.39
CA GLU A 59 -0.48 -22.95 -5.89
C GLU A 59 -1.36 -23.29 -7.09
N ALA A 60 -2.65 -23.00 -7.01
CA ALA A 60 -3.62 -23.26 -8.06
C ALA A 60 -3.45 -22.35 -9.29
N ASP A 61 -3.09 -21.07 -9.08
CA ASP A 61 -2.84 -20.13 -10.18
C ASP A 61 -1.58 -20.49 -10.98
N PHE A 62 -0.55 -21.02 -10.32
CA PHE A 62 0.75 -21.33 -10.92
C PHE A 62 0.94 -22.81 -11.26
N GLY A 63 -0.06 -23.66 -11.03
CA GLY A 63 0.02 -25.07 -11.41
C GLY A 63 1.06 -25.87 -10.63
N GLY A 64 1.21 -25.63 -9.31
CA GLY A 64 2.09 -26.39 -8.43
C GLY A 64 3.21 -25.56 -7.76
N ARG A 65 3.03 -24.25 -7.66
CA ARG A 65 3.93 -23.42 -6.84
C ARG A 65 3.90 -23.89 -5.38
N SER A 66 5.08 -24.13 -4.79
CA SER A 66 5.18 -24.59 -3.41
C SER A 66 4.47 -23.63 -2.43
N PRO A 67 3.53 -24.11 -1.60
CA PRO A 67 2.89 -23.29 -0.56
C PRO A 67 3.90 -22.68 0.42
N VAL A 68 4.97 -23.42 0.74
CA VAL A 68 6.06 -22.91 1.61
C VAL A 68 6.76 -21.72 0.97
N PHE A 69 7.04 -21.80 -0.34
CA PHE A 69 7.64 -20.68 -1.06
C PHE A 69 6.69 -19.48 -1.11
N SER A 70 5.41 -19.69 -1.36
CA SER A 70 4.38 -18.63 -1.34
C SER A 70 4.27 -17.97 0.03
N MET A 71 4.26 -18.78 1.09
CA MET A 71 4.25 -18.27 2.47
C MET A 71 5.47 -17.41 2.78
N MET A 72 6.67 -17.88 2.43
CA MET A 72 7.91 -17.15 2.75
C MET A 72 8.07 -15.87 1.91
N ASN A 73 7.85 -15.98 0.60
CA ASN A 73 8.08 -14.88 -0.33
C ASN A 73 6.98 -13.84 -0.30
N ASP A 74 5.73 -14.26 -0.41
CA ASP A 74 4.60 -13.35 -0.56
C ASP A 74 4.01 -12.92 0.78
N VAL A 75 3.68 -13.86 1.65
CA VAL A 75 3.02 -13.54 2.93
C VAL A 75 4.03 -12.97 3.93
N ALA A 76 5.10 -13.69 4.25
CA ALA A 76 6.09 -13.25 5.24
C ALA A 76 6.83 -11.98 4.79
N GLY A 77 7.18 -11.89 3.50
CA GLY A 77 7.78 -10.69 2.92
C GLY A 77 6.89 -9.46 3.06
N SER A 78 5.59 -9.60 2.77
CA SER A 78 4.60 -8.53 2.95
C SER A 78 4.42 -8.15 4.42
N LEU A 79 4.34 -9.15 5.32
CA LEU A 79 4.26 -8.91 6.76
C LEU A 79 5.48 -8.15 7.29
N GLY A 80 6.67 -8.45 6.80
CA GLY A 80 7.90 -7.72 7.13
C GLY A 80 7.78 -6.24 6.80
N SER A 81 7.37 -5.91 5.57
CA SER A 81 7.18 -4.53 5.11
C SER A 81 6.11 -3.78 5.92
N LEU A 82 4.98 -4.42 6.18
CA LEU A 82 3.85 -3.84 6.92
C LEU A 82 4.21 -3.55 8.39
N LYS A 83 4.85 -4.51 9.07
CA LYS A 83 5.30 -4.36 10.46
C LYS A 83 6.36 -3.26 10.56
N HIS A 84 7.34 -3.27 9.66
CA HIS A 84 8.38 -2.24 9.63
C HIS A 84 7.76 -0.84 9.47
N ALA A 85 6.84 -0.67 8.52
CA ALA A 85 6.16 0.61 8.32
C ALA A 85 5.36 1.03 9.55
N ARG A 86 4.58 0.12 10.17
CA ARG A 86 3.81 0.38 11.38
C ARG A 86 4.68 0.84 12.54
N ASP A 87 5.82 0.22 12.73
CA ASP A 87 6.69 0.44 13.88
C ASP A 87 7.55 1.71 13.73
N HIS A 88 7.79 2.18 12.50
CA HIS A 88 8.67 3.33 12.23
C HIS A 88 7.95 4.60 11.74
N LEU A 89 6.66 4.54 11.38
CA LEU A 89 5.97 5.68 10.75
C LEU A 89 5.97 6.96 11.60
N GLU A 90 5.94 6.87 12.92
CA GLU A 90 5.98 8.06 13.79
C GLU A 90 7.31 8.81 13.67
N THR A 91 8.42 8.07 13.54
CA THR A 91 9.73 8.67 13.27
C THR A 91 9.75 9.35 11.89
N TRP A 92 9.15 8.71 10.88
CA TRP A 92 9.08 9.27 9.52
C TRP A 92 8.14 10.48 9.41
N MET A 93 7.22 10.64 10.32
CA MET A 93 6.30 11.78 10.39
C MET A 93 6.91 13.03 11.04
N GLN A 94 8.07 12.91 11.68
CA GLN A 94 8.73 14.03 12.34
C GLN A 94 9.25 15.06 11.32
N ASP A 95 9.12 16.32 11.67
CA ASP A 95 9.70 17.42 10.88
C ASP A 95 11.23 17.35 10.95
N GLN A 96 11.88 17.43 9.80
CA GLN A 96 13.33 17.42 9.71
C GLN A 96 13.86 18.87 9.65
N THR A 97 14.46 19.33 10.74
CA THR A 97 15.08 20.67 10.79
C THR A 97 16.17 20.80 9.73
N ARG A 98 16.26 21.98 9.12
CA ARG A 98 17.28 22.38 8.14
C ARG A 98 17.90 23.70 8.57
N PRO A 99 19.15 23.97 8.15
CA PRO A 99 19.74 25.31 8.32
C PRO A 99 18.87 26.37 7.64
N SER A 100 18.66 27.47 8.32
CA SER A 100 18.00 28.63 7.73
C SER A 100 18.96 29.40 6.81
N VAL A 101 18.40 30.16 5.88
CA VAL A 101 19.19 30.97 4.93
C VAL A 101 19.64 32.27 5.60
N GLN A 102 20.95 32.63 5.46
CA GLN A 102 21.47 33.90 5.92
C GLN A 102 20.90 35.05 5.07
N PRO A 103 20.64 36.24 5.67
CA PRO A 103 20.84 36.61 7.09
C PRO A 103 19.64 36.31 8.01
N PHE A 104 18.61 35.61 7.52
CA PHE A 104 17.36 35.44 8.24
C PHE A 104 17.50 34.56 9.52
N ASP A 105 18.51 33.70 9.58
CA ASP A 105 18.88 32.91 10.76
C ASP A 105 19.18 33.83 11.98
N ALA A 106 19.86 34.97 11.74
CA ALA A 106 20.14 35.96 12.78
C ALA A 106 18.87 36.63 13.33
N PHE A 107 17.76 36.59 12.59
CA PHE A 107 16.46 37.13 13.00
C PHE A 107 15.51 36.02 13.54
N GLY A 108 16.04 34.82 13.80
CA GLY A 108 15.27 33.72 14.39
C GLY A 108 14.44 32.91 13.37
N ALA A 109 14.72 33.02 12.07
CA ALA A 109 14.05 32.21 11.07
C ALA A 109 14.43 30.73 11.21
N THR A 110 13.43 29.86 11.05
CA THR A 110 13.58 28.40 11.11
C THR A 110 13.18 27.78 9.77
N ALA A 111 13.82 26.66 9.41
CA ALA A 111 13.50 25.91 8.20
C ALA A 111 13.40 24.42 8.53
N TRP A 112 12.44 23.75 7.91
CA TRP A 112 12.26 22.30 8.06
C TRP A 112 11.65 21.67 6.81
N VAL A 113 11.83 20.35 6.66
CA VAL A 113 11.15 19.54 5.67
C VAL A 113 10.05 18.73 6.38
N LYS A 114 8.83 18.84 5.88
CA LYS A 114 7.68 18.07 6.34
C LYS A 114 7.20 17.17 5.21
N TYR A 115 7.13 15.86 5.47
CA TYR A 115 6.58 14.89 4.53
C TYR A 115 5.05 14.88 4.62
N GLN A 116 4.41 14.99 3.46
CA GLN A 116 2.95 15.01 3.36
C GLN A 116 2.45 13.93 2.39
N PRO A 117 1.22 13.39 2.59
CA PRO A 117 0.63 12.46 1.67
C PRO A 117 0.33 13.11 0.33
N LYS A 118 0.50 12.37 -0.76
CA LYS A 118 0.19 12.81 -2.13
C LYS A 118 -1.30 12.69 -2.50
N GLY A 119 -2.06 11.87 -1.76
CA GLY A 119 -3.47 11.65 -2.03
C GLY A 119 -3.82 10.20 -2.28
N VAL A 120 -4.10 9.84 -3.52
CA VAL A 120 -4.43 8.48 -3.93
C VAL A 120 -3.31 7.91 -4.79
N VAL A 121 -2.82 6.73 -4.43
CA VAL A 121 -1.71 6.04 -5.11
C VAL A 121 -2.25 4.78 -5.78
N GLY A 122 -1.98 4.61 -7.07
CA GLY A 122 -2.22 3.35 -7.78
C GLY A 122 -1.07 2.37 -7.55
N ILE A 123 -1.39 1.12 -7.22
CA ILE A 123 -0.41 0.04 -7.10
C ILE A 123 -0.81 -1.08 -8.06
N ILE A 124 0.12 -1.44 -8.97
CA ILE A 124 -0.08 -2.53 -9.93
C ILE A 124 0.78 -3.70 -9.50
N GLY A 125 0.14 -4.82 -9.16
CA GLY A 125 0.80 -6.05 -8.77
C GLY A 125 1.31 -6.82 -9.98
N THR A 126 2.43 -7.53 -9.79
CA THR A 126 3.01 -8.40 -10.79
C THR A 126 2.54 -9.85 -10.61
N TRP A 127 2.75 -10.67 -11.65
CA TRP A 127 2.33 -12.06 -11.64
C TRP A 127 3.22 -12.97 -10.77
N ASN A 128 4.52 -12.69 -10.69
CA ASN A 128 5.52 -13.59 -10.07
C ASN A 128 5.51 -13.57 -8.53
N ALA A 129 5.08 -12.45 -7.92
CA ALA A 129 4.93 -12.28 -6.48
C ALA A 129 3.66 -11.46 -6.19
N PRO A 130 2.47 -12.04 -6.44
CA PRO A 130 1.22 -11.30 -6.58
C PRO A 130 0.79 -10.58 -5.30
N LEU A 131 1.06 -11.13 -4.13
CA LEU A 131 0.76 -10.45 -2.87
C LEU A 131 1.87 -9.46 -2.48
N PHE A 132 3.13 -9.88 -2.56
CA PHE A 132 4.24 -9.04 -2.13
C PHE A 132 4.31 -7.73 -2.91
N THR A 133 4.11 -7.77 -4.23
CA THR A 133 4.20 -6.58 -5.08
C THR A 133 3.02 -5.63 -4.93
N LEU A 134 1.91 -6.07 -4.32
CA LEU A 134 0.80 -5.20 -3.93
C LEU A 134 0.95 -4.67 -2.50
N LEU A 135 1.23 -5.56 -1.55
CA LEU A 135 1.11 -5.26 -0.12
C LEU A 135 2.36 -4.62 0.47
N SER A 136 3.55 -4.91 -0.08
CA SER A 136 4.78 -4.23 0.34
C SER A 136 4.77 -2.72 -0.02
N PRO A 137 4.42 -2.28 -1.24
CA PRO A 137 4.22 -0.87 -1.53
C PRO A 137 3.04 -0.24 -0.76
N LEU A 138 1.95 -1.00 -0.53
CA LEU A 138 0.80 -0.55 0.25
C LEU A 138 1.21 -0.14 1.68
N ALA A 139 2.17 -0.84 2.28
CA ALA A 139 2.72 -0.48 3.58
C ALA A 139 3.24 0.96 3.60
N SER A 140 4.05 1.34 2.60
CA SER A 140 4.58 2.70 2.47
C SER A 140 3.49 3.72 2.16
N VAL A 141 2.50 3.36 1.33
CA VAL A 141 1.36 4.21 0.99
C VAL A 141 0.55 4.57 2.23
N PHE A 142 0.23 3.59 3.08
CA PHE A 142 -0.53 3.81 4.31
C PHE A 142 0.30 4.52 5.38
N ALA A 143 1.59 4.19 5.53
CA ALA A 143 2.49 4.90 6.45
C ALA A 143 2.62 6.39 6.11
N ALA A 144 2.64 6.74 4.82
CA ALA A 144 2.66 8.12 4.37
C ALA A 144 1.30 8.84 4.49
N GLY A 145 0.23 8.13 4.89
CA GLY A 145 -1.11 8.71 5.06
C GLY A 145 -1.92 8.83 3.76
N ASN A 146 -1.51 8.13 2.70
CA ASN A 146 -2.24 8.10 1.43
C ASN A 146 -3.38 7.07 1.47
N ARG A 147 -4.23 7.14 0.44
CA ARG A 147 -5.18 6.10 0.03
C ARG A 147 -4.60 5.32 -1.15
N ALA A 148 -5.10 4.11 -1.40
CA ALA A 148 -4.62 3.27 -2.49
C ALA A 148 -5.77 2.76 -3.37
N VAL A 149 -5.45 2.57 -4.64
CA VAL A 149 -6.21 1.73 -5.57
C VAL A 149 -5.28 0.60 -6.01
N LEU A 150 -5.71 -0.63 -5.79
CA LEU A 150 -4.92 -1.82 -6.09
C LEU A 150 -5.42 -2.44 -7.40
N LYS A 151 -4.48 -2.79 -8.29
CA LYS A 151 -4.74 -3.61 -9.47
C LYS A 151 -3.92 -4.89 -9.35
N PRO A 152 -4.51 -6.01 -8.91
CA PRO A 152 -3.85 -7.30 -8.90
C PRO A 152 -3.50 -7.78 -10.31
N SER A 153 -2.60 -8.77 -10.40
CA SER A 153 -2.25 -9.37 -11.69
C SER A 153 -3.40 -10.25 -12.21
N GLU A 154 -3.77 -10.06 -13.45
CA GLU A 154 -4.74 -10.90 -14.17
C GLU A 154 -4.24 -12.34 -14.41
N ILE A 155 -2.94 -12.58 -14.26
CA ILE A 155 -2.32 -13.92 -14.42
C ILE A 155 -2.49 -14.76 -13.14
N ALA A 156 -2.83 -14.14 -12.00
CA ALA A 156 -3.10 -14.80 -10.75
C ALA A 156 -4.55 -14.54 -10.29
N PRO A 157 -5.57 -14.99 -11.03
CA PRO A 157 -6.97 -14.59 -10.81
C PRO A 157 -7.56 -15.11 -9.50
N ARG A 158 -7.17 -16.30 -9.02
CA ARG A 158 -7.64 -16.85 -7.75
C ARG A 158 -7.05 -16.10 -6.56
N THR A 159 -5.77 -15.77 -6.65
CA THR A 159 -5.09 -14.93 -5.65
C THR A 159 -5.69 -13.53 -5.62
N ALA A 160 -6.04 -12.98 -6.78
CA ALA A 160 -6.63 -11.64 -6.89
C ALA A 160 -8.08 -11.56 -6.36
N ALA A 161 -8.80 -12.70 -6.30
CA ALA A 161 -10.18 -12.77 -5.83
C ALA A 161 -10.32 -12.87 -4.30
N LEU A 162 -9.23 -13.14 -3.58
CA LEU A 162 -9.17 -13.18 -2.12
C LEU A 162 -8.87 -11.80 -1.54
#